data_7ca8079d332594ed167196f79b6a940d
#
_entry.id   7ca8079d332594ed167196f79b6a940d
#
_cell.length_a   1.000
_cell.length_b   1.000
_cell.length_c   1.000
_cell.angle_alpha   90.00
_cell.angle_beta   90.00
_cell.angle_gamma   90.00
#
_symmetry.space_group_name_H-M   'P 1'
#
loop_
_entity.id
_entity.type
_entity.pdbx_description
1 polymer ?
#
loop_
_entity_poly.entity_id
_entity_poly.type
_entity_poly.pdbx_seq_one_letter_code
_entity_poly.pdbx_strand_id
1 'polypeptide(L)'
;MNVPLRSWTRSTPQRCFRRRLLSYIWLLPLLALGLCSAPVQAQDAVVLVGSGSSVPAPLYARWTQEYGKHNPHIQMRYLPVGTSEGIKQIAHGVGDFGAGEAQLPDKERKEDGLIELPVVLIGIVPIYNLPGMHQELRLSGEVLAEIFLGEIKNWNASPIAKLNPEIGLPNLAIQVVNRPAGKGSNFVFTDFLSKTSSKFRSQVGVSPSPKWPVGVPAERSSDMADKVKNTPGSIGFVEYQYAVKGNISQVAVLNPAGKFVKASAENIAEACRAVEEPRWNGFSASLTNAPGADSFPITSFTWIYLRTKTTDSARAAALVDLLNWIYTDGQQFAVQEGYSELPPQLLAAVRKKAKDLQ
;
A
#
# COMPACT_ATOMS: atom_id res chain seq x y z
N MET A 1 45.19 40.08 27.72
CA MET A 1 46.48 40.25 27.04
C MET A 1 46.21 40.44 25.57
N ASN A 2 46.04 41.66 25.17
CA ASN A 2 46.81 42.59 24.33
C ASN A 2 47.38 41.96 23.03
N VAL A 3 46.73 42.22 21.90
CA VAL A 3 47.04 43.13 20.74
C VAL A 3 48.52 43.07 20.24
N PRO A 4 48.92 43.28 18.95
CA PRO A 4 48.28 44.16 17.99
C PRO A 4 48.34 43.82 16.47
N LEU A 5 47.58 44.56 15.70
CA LEU A 5 47.63 44.91 14.30
C LEU A 5 48.99 45.38 13.76
N ARG A 6 49.27 45.13 12.48
CA ARG A 6 50.05 46.04 11.65
C ARG A 6 49.58 46.07 10.18
N SER A 7 49.14 47.23 9.76
CA SER A 7 48.98 47.78 8.43
C SER A 7 50.31 48.09 7.74
N TRP A 8 50.37 47.97 6.43
CA TRP A 8 51.22 48.84 5.60
C TRP A 8 50.65 49.06 4.22
N THR A 9 50.76 50.31 3.82
CA THR A 9 50.18 51.04 2.69
C THR A 9 51.19 51.23 1.55
N ARG A 10 50.62 51.52 0.34
CA ARG A 10 51.12 52.34 -0.76
C ARG A 10 52.28 51.81 -1.61
N SER A 11 52.23 51.91 -2.96
CA SER A 11 52.27 53.10 -3.81
C SER A 11 52.26 52.75 -5.32
N THR A 12 51.56 53.54 -6.09
CA THR A 12 51.71 53.67 -7.54
C THR A 12 53.03 54.40 -7.88
N PRO A 13 53.53 54.37 -9.16
CA PRO A 13 53.20 55.43 -10.08
C PRO A 13 53.09 55.05 -11.59
N GLN A 14 52.44 55.97 -12.29
CA GLN A 14 52.30 56.12 -13.74
C GLN A 14 53.61 56.23 -14.51
N ARG A 15 53.60 55.86 -15.81
CA ARG A 15 54.12 56.71 -16.89
C ARG A 15 53.60 56.31 -18.29
N CYS A 16 53.17 57.31 -19.01
CA CYS A 16 52.84 57.39 -20.42
C CYS A 16 53.94 56.93 -21.37
N PHE A 17 53.51 56.36 -22.51
CA PHE A 17 54.11 56.71 -23.81
C PHE A 17 53.09 56.56 -24.94
N ARG A 18 52.91 57.71 -25.64
CA ARG A 18 52.22 57.86 -26.92
C ARG A 18 53.09 57.31 -28.04
N ARG A 19 52.49 56.60 -29.02
CA ARG A 19 52.78 56.88 -30.44
C ARG A 19 51.71 56.30 -31.36
N ARG A 20 51.33 57.11 -32.28
CA ARG A 20 50.41 56.99 -33.40
C ARG A 20 50.90 55.98 -34.42
N LEU A 21 49.98 55.32 -35.20
CA LEU A 21 49.81 55.48 -36.65
C LEU A 21 48.81 54.39 -37.19
N LEU A 22 47.76 54.98 -37.78
CA LEU A 22 47.18 54.74 -39.11
C LEU A 22 46.65 53.33 -39.50
N SER A 23 45.30 53.27 -39.61
CA SER A 23 44.54 52.89 -40.82
C SER A 23 44.67 51.46 -41.32
N TYR A 24 43.58 50.66 -41.16
CA TYR A 24 42.89 50.05 -42.30
C TYR A 24 41.48 49.63 -41.87
N ILE A 25 40.52 50.30 -42.49
CA ILE A 25 39.08 49.97 -42.43
C ILE A 25 38.86 48.75 -43.28
N TRP A 26 38.47 47.65 -42.68
CA TRP A 26 37.77 46.55 -43.33
C TRP A 26 36.42 46.40 -42.68
N LEU A 27 35.37 46.87 -43.37
CA LEU A 27 33.97 46.57 -43.08
C LEU A 27 33.72 45.06 -43.33
N LEU A 28 33.51 44.29 -42.28
CA LEU A 28 32.85 43.00 -42.34
C LEU A 28 31.48 43.17 -41.74
N PRO A 29 30.38 42.80 -42.45
CA PRO A 29 29.06 42.77 -41.82
C PRO A 29 29.02 41.58 -40.85
N LEU A 30 28.96 41.86 -39.55
CA LEU A 30 28.57 40.88 -38.55
C LEU A 30 27.10 40.49 -38.80
N LEU A 31 26.92 39.36 -39.45
CA LEU A 31 25.65 38.66 -39.51
C LEU A 31 25.35 38.16 -38.07
N ALA A 32 24.66 38.96 -37.28
CA ALA A 32 24.12 38.56 -36.00
C ALA A 32 23.01 37.55 -36.27
N LEU A 33 23.36 36.24 -36.33
CA LEU A 33 22.39 35.16 -36.12
C LEU A 33 21.89 35.29 -34.68
N GLY A 34 20.79 36.00 -34.50
CA GLY A 34 20.00 35.96 -33.31
C GLY A 34 19.46 34.54 -33.16
N LEU A 35 20.17 33.69 -32.36
CA LEU A 35 19.60 32.49 -31.77
C LEU A 35 18.44 32.96 -30.87
N CYS A 36 17.26 33.05 -31.47
CA CYS A 36 16.01 33.14 -30.72
C CYS A 36 15.88 31.85 -29.94
N SER A 37 16.55 31.73 -28.77
CA SER A 37 16.25 30.72 -27.76
C SER A 37 14.84 31.07 -27.29
N ALA A 38 13.85 30.44 -27.94
CA ALA A 38 12.49 30.43 -27.36
C ALA A 38 12.65 29.93 -25.93
N PRO A 39 12.12 30.63 -24.93
CA PRO A 39 12.11 30.08 -23.57
C PRO A 39 11.39 28.70 -23.66
N VAL A 40 12.10 27.65 -23.36
CA VAL A 40 11.47 26.36 -23.08
C VAL A 40 10.61 26.65 -21.86
N GLN A 41 9.34 26.89 -22.09
CA GLN A 41 8.37 27.01 -21.02
C GLN A 41 8.43 25.69 -20.27
N ALA A 42 9.05 25.69 -19.10
CA ALA A 42 9.00 24.55 -18.19
C ALA A 42 7.50 24.32 -17.93
N GLN A 43 6.97 23.26 -18.51
CA GLN A 43 5.59 22.86 -18.29
C GLN A 43 5.48 22.56 -16.79
N ASP A 44 4.64 23.32 -16.08
CA ASP A 44 4.45 23.10 -14.64
C ASP A 44 4.13 21.65 -14.37
N ALA A 45 4.86 21.03 -13.45
CA ALA A 45 4.69 19.63 -13.12
C ALA A 45 3.28 19.39 -12.55
N VAL A 46 2.56 18.46 -13.14
CA VAL A 46 1.26 18.01 -12.60
C VAL A 46 1.51 17.19 -11.33
N VAL A 47 0.94 17.64 -10.21
CA VAL A 47 1.04 16.92 -8.94
C VAL A 47 -0.23 16.14 -8.71
N LEU A 48 -0.16 14.80 -8.79
CA LEU A 48 -1.25 13.89 -8.44
C LEU A 48 -1.20 13.56 -6.95
N VAL A 49 -2.32 13.74 -6.27
CA VAL A 49 -2.44 13.48 -4.83
C VAL A 49 -3.38 12.31 -4.59
N GLY A 50 -2.85 11.25 -4.01
CA GLY A 50 -3.63 10.11 -3.51
C GLY A 50 -3.70 10.07 -2.00
N SER A 51 -4.76 9.50 -1.47
CA SER A 51 -4.90 9.28 -0.02
C SER A 51 -5.61 7.96 0.28
N GLY A 52 -5.34 7.38 1.45
CA GLY A 52 -6.04 6.16 1.83
C GLY A 52 -5.27 5.26 2.79
N SER A 53 -5.35 3.96 2.54
CA SER A 53 -4.81 2.93 3.41
C SER A 53 -3.31 3.03 3.65
N SER A 54 -2.88 2.71 4.86
CA SER A 54 -1.46 2.51 5.18
C SER A 54 -0.89 1.19 4.62
N VAL A 55 -1.75 0.26 4.21
CA VAL A 55 -1.35 -1.05 3.67
C VAL A 55 -0.47 -0.90 2.42
N PRO A 56 -0.91 -0.22 1.35
CA PRO A 56 -0.09 -0.04 0.15
C PRO A 56 0.88 1.16 0.23
N ALA A 57 0.95 1.89 1.35
CA ALA A 57 1.75 3.10 1.44
C ALA A 57 3.25 2.90 1.10
N PRO A 58 3.93 1.82 1.52
CA PRO A 58 5.32 1.57 1.09
C PRO A 58 5.45 1.41 -0.42
N LEU A 59 4.49 0.76 -1.07
CA LEU A 59 4.48 0.57 -2.52
C LEU A 59 4.23 1.90 -3.25
N TYR A 60 3.27 2.71 -2.80
CA TYR A 60 3.05 4.04 -3.36
C TYR A 60 4.28 4.94 -3.21
N ALA A 61 5.01 4.86 -2.10
CA ALA A 61 6.27 5.57 -1.93
C ALA A 61 7.33 5.11 -2.94
N ARG A 62 7.45 3.80 -3.17
CA ARG A 62 8.33 3.24 -4.20
C ARG A 62 7.91 3.69 -5.60
N TRP A 63 6.63 3.60 -5.93
CA TRP A 63 6.11 4.06 -7.22
C TRP A 63 6.33 5.55 -7.45
N THR A 64 6.18 6.39 -6.42
CA THR A 64 6.49 7.82 -6.51
C THR A 64 7.93 8.05 -6.99
N GLN A 65 8.88 7.32 -6.42
CA GLN A 65 10.29 7.45 -6.80
C GLN A 65 10.57 6.93 -8.21
N GLU A 66 10.08 5.74 -8.54
CA GLU A 66 10.39 5.10 -9.81
C GLU A 66 9.65 5.77 -10.98
N TYR A 67 8.38 6.08 -10.81
CA TYR A 67 7.60 6.79 -11.82
C TYR A 67 8.17 8.18 -12.12
N GLY A 68 8.57 8.93 -11.08
CA GLY A 68 9.17 10.25 -11.24
C GLY A 68 10.50 10.27 -12.03
N LYS A 69 11.23 9.14 -12.07
CA LYS A 69 12.43 9.01 -12.92
C LYS A 69 12.09 8.97 -14.42
N HIS A 70 10.95 8.40 -14.76
CA HIS A 70 10.48 8.26 -16.16
C HIS A 70 9.63 9.44 -16.60
N ASN A 71 8.90 10.06 -15.68
CA ASN A 71 7.94 11.13 -15.95
C ASN A 71 8.20 12.36 -15.06
N PRO A 72 9.25 13.15 -15.34
CA PRO A 72 9.63 14.30 -14.48
C PRO A 72 8.57 15.40 -14.43
N HIS A 73 7.62 15.44 -15.39
CA HIS A 73 6.51 16.38 -15.42
C HIS A 73 5.29 15.96 -14.62
N ILE A 74 5.28 14.72 -14.08
CA ILE A 74 4.19 14.21 -13.25
C ILE A 74 4.77 13.76 -11.92
N GLN A 75 4.32 14.38 -10.85
CA GLN A 75 4.69 14.01 -9.49
C GLN A 75 3.51 13.32 -8.81
N MET A 76 3.77 12.26 -8.07
CA MET A 76 2.77 11.61 -7.23
C MET A 76 3.06 11.87 -5.76
N ARG A 77 2.02 12.11 -4.96
CA ARG A 77 2.06 12.16 -3.50
C ARG A 77 1.00 11.24 -2.93
N TYR A 78 1.34 10.51 -1.88
CA TYR A 78 0.39 9.63 -1.22
C TYR A 78 0.33 9.90 0.29
N LEU A 79 -0.89 10.02 0.83
CA LEU A 79 -1.17 10.32 2.23
C LEU A 79 -1.85 9.12 2.90
N PRO A 80 -1.18 8.39 3.82
CA PRO A 80 -1.74 7.20 4.47
C PRO A 80 -2.68 7.56 5.63
N VAL A 81 -3.87 8.05 5.31
CA VAL A 81 -4.89 8.52 6.27
C VAL A 81 -5.86 7.41 6.76
N GLY A 82 -5.82 6.23 6.12
CA GLY A 82 -6.73 5.11 6.35
C GLY A 82 -7.74 4.94 5.20
N THR A 83 -8.21 3.69 5.01
CA THR A 83 -9.11 3.33 3.88
C THR A 83 -10.38 4.16 3.87
N SER A 84 -11.10 4.23 5.01
CA SER A 84 -12.37 4.96 5.09
C SER A 84 -12.20 6.44 4.81
N GLU A 85 -11.13 7.06 5.31
CA GLU A 85 -10.88 8.48 5.06
C GLU A 85 -10.47 8.72 3.59
N GLY A 86 -9.67 7.84 2.99
CA GLY A 86 -9.31 7.91 1.58
C GLY A 86 -10.52 7.84 0.66
N ILE A 87 -11.45 6.90 0.91
CA ILE A 87 -12.72 6.79 0.18
C ILE A 87 -13.53 8.08 0.32
N LYS A 88 -13.69 8.56 1.55
CA LYS A 88 -14.42 9.80 1.83
C LYS A 88 -13.81 11.00 1.10
N GLN A 89 -12.52 11.17 1.14
CA GLN A 89 -11.82 12.27 0.46
C GLN A 89 -12.08 12.26 -1.03
N ILE A 90 -11.87 11.11 -1.70
CA ILE A 90 -12.07 11.03 -3.15
C ILE A 90 -13.55 11.22 -3.54
N ALA A 91 -14.50 10.73 -2.77
CA ALA A 91 -15.93 10.93 -2.98
C ALA A 91 -16.32 12.43 -2.92
N HIS A 92 -15.69 13.18 -2.02
CA HIS A 92 -15.89 14.63 -1.90
C HIS A 92 -14.98 15.48 -2.82
N GLY A 93 -14.26 14.86 -3.75
CA GLY A 93 -13.43 15.58 -4.71
C GLY A 93 -12.09 16.06 -4.16
N VAL A 94 -11.64 15.55 -3.03
CA VAL A 94 -10.33 15.84 -2.45
C VAL A 94 -9.30 14.85 -2.97
N GLY A 95 -8.27 15.36 -3.65
CA GLY A 95 -7.25 14.56 -4.31
C GLY A 95 -7.68 13.99 -5.67
N ASP A 96 -6.80 13.20 -6.26
CA ASP A 96 -6.95 12.61 -7.59
C ASP A 96 -7.35 11.14 -7.53
N PHE A 97 -6.95 10.43 -6.47
CA PHE A 97 -7.35 9.05 -6.22
C PHE A 97 -7.40 8.71 -4.72
N GLY A 98 -8.25 7.75 -4.38
CA GLY A 98 -8.24 7.08 -3.08
C GLY A 98 -7.58 5.71 -3.18
N ALA A 99 -7.17 5.12 -2.05
CA ALA A 99 -6.66 3.74 -2.02
C ALA A 99 -7.07 3.01 -0.75
N GLY A 100 -7.32 1.69 -0.88
CA GLY A 100 -7.71 0.88 0.27
C GLY A 100 -8.04 -0.57 -0.08
N GLU A 101 -8.53 -1.31 0.91
CA GLU A 101 -8.84 -2.74 0.80
C GLU A 101 -10.34 -3.04 0.91
N ALA A 102 -11.15 -2.04 1.23
CA ALA A 102 -12.60 -2.21 1.30
C ALA A 102 -13.23 -2.04 -0.08
N GLN A 103 -13.99 -3.03 -0.52
CA GLN A 103 -14.86 -2.87 -1.68
C GLN A 103 -16.05 -1.98 -1.33
N LEU A 104 -16.38 -1.08 -2.25
CA LEU A 104 -17.58 -0.25 -2.11
C LEU A 104 -18.81 -1.03 -2.58
N PRO A 105 -19.89 -1.02 -1.80
CA PRO A 105 -21.18 -1.52 -2.28
C PRO A 105 -21.58 -0.82 -3.60
N ASP A 106 -22.18 -1.55 -4.52
CA ASP A 106 -22.57 -1.03 -5.83
C ASP A 106 -23.42 0.25 -5.74
N LYS A 107 -24.27 0.33 -4.72
CA LYS A 107 -25.09 1.51 -4.46
C LYS A 107 -24.23 2.72 -4.12
N GLU A 108 -23.35 2.62 -3.13
CA GLU A 108 -22.46 3.70 -2.69
C GLU A 108 -21.55 4.12 -3.84
N ARG A 109 -20.94 3.17 -4.54
CA ARG A 109 -20.07 3.43 -5.69
C ARG A 109 -20.76 4.26 -6.77
N LYS A 110 -22.04 3.96 -7.07
CA LYS A 110 -22.83 4.72 -8.05
C LYS A 110 -23.25 6.09 -7.54
N GLU A 111 -23.68 6.18 -6.28
CA GLU A 111 -24.09 7.44 -5.64
C GLU A 111 -22.93 8.42 -5.55
N ASP A 112 -21.74 7.95 -5.18
CA ASP A 112 -20.53 8.76 -5.06
C ASP A 112 -19.83 9.00 -6.41
N GLY A 113 -20.30 8.39 -7.49
CA GLY A 113 -19.67 8.49 -8.81
C GLY A 113 -18.24 7.95 -8.84
N LEU A 114 -18.00 6.86 -8.12
CA LEU A 114 -16.69 6.22 -8.02
C LEU A 114 -16.60 4.95 -8.87
N ILE A 115 -15.40 4.66 -9.29
CA ILE A 115 -14.97 3.34 -9.78
C ILE A 115 -13.82 2.84 -8.94
N GLU A 116 -13.67 1.54 -8.86
CA GLU A 116 -12.57 0.88 -8.17
C GLU A 116 -11.84 -0.08 -9.12
N LEU A 117 -10.52 -0.04 -9.09
CA LEU A 117 -9.67 -0.91 -9.86
C LEU A 117 -8.69 -1.62 -8.93
N PRO A 118 -8.52 -2.95 -9.04
CA PRO A 118 -7.52 -3.66 -8.24
C PRO A 118 -6.11 -3.28 -8.71
N VAL A 119 -5.19 -3.16 -7.76
CA VAL A 119 -3.82 -2.68 -8.03
C VAL A 119 -2.79 -3.76 -7.80
N VAL A 120 -2.83 -4.41 -6.63
CA VAL A 120 -1.98 -5.55 -6.27
C VAL A 120 -2.72 -6.46 -5.29
N LEU A 121 -2.19 -7.65 -5.07
CA LEU A 121 -2.67 -8.59 -4.07
C LEU A 121 -1.93 -8.42 -2.76
N ILE A 122 -2.65 -8.64 -1.65
CA ILE A 122 -2.13 -8.63 -0.30
C ILE A 122 -2.60 -9.86 0.49
N GLY A 123 -1.77 -10.30 1.45
CA GLY A 123 -2.19 -11.23 2.50
C GLY A 123 -2.25 -10.50 3.84
N ILE A 124 -3.34 -10.66 4.59
CA ILE A 124 -3.43 -10.23 5.99
C ILE A 124 -3.15 -11.44 6.87
N VAL A 125 -2.01 -11.40 7.53
CA VAL A 125 -1.41 -12.55 8.20
C VAL A 125 -1.63 -12.46 9.71
N PRO A 126 -2.27 -13.44 10.34
CA PRO A 126 -2.26 -13.54 11.80
C PRO A 126 -0.84 -13.84 12.29
N ILE A 127 -0.33 -12.96 13.14
CA ILE A 127 1.00 -13.03 13.74
C ILE A 127 0.91 -13.23 15.24
N TYR A 128 1.87 -13.93 15.82
CA TYR A 128 1.86 -14.24 17.24
C TYR A 128 3.25 -14.21 17.87
N ASN A 129 3.28 -14.16 19.21
CA ASN A 129 4.51 -14.27 19.99
C ASN A 129 4.34 -15.31 21.11
N LEU A 130 4.86 -16.51 20.88
CA LEU A 130 4.96 -17.56 21.86
C LEU A 130 6.44 -17.91 22.09
N PRO A 131 7.06 -17.34 23.14
CA PRO A 131 8.48 -17.57 23.42
C PRO A 131 8.83 -19.05 23.56
N GLY A 132 9.93 -19.47 22.93
CA GLY A 132 10.40 -20.85 22.97
C GLY A 132 9.65 -21.83 22.05
N MET A 133 8.63 -21.36 21.32
CA MET A 133 7.94 -22.19 20.33
C MET A 133 8.60 -22.04 18.95
N HIS A 134 9.01 -23.17 18.38
CA HIS A 134 9.66 -23.23 17.05
C HIS A 134 8.79 -23.93 16.00
N GLN A 135 7.73 -24.59 16.43
CA GLN A 135 6.80 -25.30 15.56
C GLN A 135 5.79 -24.32 14.95
N GLU A 136 5.24 -24.71 13.81
CA GLU A 136 4.20 -23.96 13.12
C GLU A 136 2.87 -24.04 13.87
N LEU A 137 2.34 -22.90 14.30
CA LEU A 137 1.02 -22.81 14.92
C LEU A 137 -0.07 -22.86 13.83
N ARG A 138 -1.04 -23.74 14.01
CA ARG A 138 -2.19 -23.95 13.12
C ARG A 138 -3.46 -23.47 13.78
N LEU A 139 -4.22 -22.60 13.10
CA LEU A 139 -5.51 -22.14 13.57
C LEU A 139 -6.55 -22.19 12.44
N SER A 140 -7.79 -22.52 12.79
CA SER A 140 -8.94 -22.34 11.89
C SER A 140 -9.48 -20.92 11.99
N GLY A 141 -10.27 -20.49 10.99
CA GLY A 141 -10.96 -19.20 11.05
C GLY A 141 -11.95 -19.11 12.21
N GLU A 142 -12.58 -20.23 12.62
CA GLU A 142 -13.46 -20.28 13.78
C GLU A 142 -12.69 -20.02 15.08
N VAL A 143 -11.55 -20.72 15.29
CA VAL A 143 -10.69 -20.50 16.46
C VAL A 143 -10.12 -19.09 16.50
N LEU A 144 -9.71 -18.53 15.35
CA LEU A 144 -9.30 -17.12 15.27
C LEU A 144 -10.46 -16.19 15.69
N ALA A 145 -11.67 -16.46 15.20
CA ALA A 145 -12.85 -15.67 15.57
C ALA A 145 -13.11 -15.72 17.10
N GLU A 146 -13.06 -16.88 17.73
CA GLU A 146 -13.24 -17.05 19.18
C GLU A 146 -12.15 -16.32 19.99
N ILE A 147 -10.91 -16.29 19.50
CA ILE A 147 -9.82 -15.51 20.12
C ILE A 147 -10.14 -14.01 20.06
N PHE A 148 -10.53 -13.48 18.88
CA PHE A 148 -10.82 -12.07 18.71
C PHE A 148 -12.16 -11.64 19.31
N LEU A 149 -13.06 -12.57 19.62
CA LEU A 149 -14.25 -12.35 20.46
C LEU A 149 -13.93 -12.40 21.96
N GLY A 150 -12.73 -12.83 22.35
CA GLY A 150 -12.32 -12.95 23.76
C GLY A 150 -12.87 -14.21 24.47
N GLU A 151 -13.33 -15.20 23.73
CA GLU A 151 -13.85 -16.46 24.26
C GLU A 151 -12.73 -17.43 24.58
N ILE A 152 -11.77 -17.56 23.68
CA ILE A 152 -10.52 -18.28 23.93
C ILE A 152 -9.50 -17.28 24.51
N LYS A 153 -9.14 -17.51 25.79
CA LYS A 153 -8.30 -16.59 26.56
C LYS A 153 -6.89 -17.14 26.85
N ASN A 154 -6.64 -18.39 26.51
CA ASN A 154 -5.36 -19.09 26.82
C ASN A 154 -4.88 -19.88 25.63
N TRP A 155 -3.56 -19.89 25.41
CA TRP A 155 -2.96 -20.61 24.28
C TRP A 155 -3.10 -22.13 24.36
N ASN A 156 -3.14 -22.71 25.56
CA ASN A 156 -3.36 -24.14 25.76
C ASN A 156 -4.85 -24.54 25.79
N ALA A 157 -5.77 -23.64 25.40
CA ALA A 157 -7.19 -23.99 25.34
C ALA A 157 -7.46 -25.16 24.36
N SER A 158 -8.42 -26.01 24.72
CA SER A 158 -8.75 -27.21 23.96
C SER A 158 -8.99 -27.01 22.46
N PRO A 159 -9.68 -25.95 22.00
CA PRO A 159 -9.84 -25.69 20.55
C PRO A 159 -8.51 -25.50 19.82
N ILE A 160 -7.54 -24.79 20.42
CA ILE A 160 -6.21 -24.57 19.84
C ILE A 160 -5.41 -25.90 19.91
N ALA A 161 -5.41 -26.58 21.04
CA ALA A 161 -4.65 -27.82 21.25
C ALA A 161 -5.07 -28.91 20.26
N LYS A 162 -6.36 -29.06 19.97
CA LYS A 162 -6.88 -30.00 18.97
C LYS A 162 -6.35 -29.82 17.57
N LEU A 163 -6.05 -28.56 17.16
CA LEU A 163 -5.46 -28.23 15.86
C LEU A 163 -3.94 -28.44 15.87
N ASN A 164 -3.33 -28.58 17.03
CA ASN A 164 -1.89 -28.64 17.26
C ASN A 164 -1.50 -29.77 18.20
N PRO A 165 -1.88 -31.03 17.90
CA PRO A 165 -1.71 -32.13 18.84
C PRO A 165 -0.25 -32.46 19.17
N GLU A 166 0.67 -32.06 18.29
CA GLU A 166 2.11 -32.33 18.43
C GLU A 166 2.86 -31.18 19.12
N ILE A 167 2.15 -30.09 19.49
CA ILE A 167 2.76 -28.93 20.11
C ILE A 167 2.38 -28.83 21.58
N GLY A 168 3.38 -28.75 22.45
CA GLY A 168 3.19 -28.43 23.86
C GLY A 168 2.85 -26.92 24.02
N LEU A 169 1.57 -26.55 23.85
CA LEU A 169 1.13 -25.19 23.99
C LEU A 169 1.28 -24.68 25.43
N PRO A 170 1.84 -23.45 25.63
CA PRO A 170 2.05 -22.94 26.97
C PRO A 170 0.74 -22.51 27.64
N ASN A 171 0.65 -22.67 28.96
CA ASN A 171 -0.40 -22.07 29.76
C ASN A 171 -0.13 -20.57 29.91
N LEU A 172 -0.43 -19.81 28.85
CA LEU A 172 -0.14 -18.40 28.73
C LEU A 172 -1.40 -17.69 28.23
N ALA A 173 -1.74 -16.55 28.87
CA ALA A 173 -2.90 -15.75 28.48
C ALA A 173 -2.69 -15.15 27.08
N ILE A 174 -3.76 -15.17 26.27
CA ILE A 174 -3.76 -14.54 24.96
C ILE A 174 -3.97 -13.03 25.11
N GLN A 175 -3.07 -12.25 24.52
CA GLN A 175 -3.16 -10.79 24.43
C GLN A 175 -3.48 -10.38 22.99
N VAL A 176 -4.73 -10.01 22.74
CA VAL A 176 -5.17 -9.61 21.42
C VAL A 176 -4.67 -8.19 21.10
N VAL A 177 -4.08 -8.01 19.93
CA VAL A 177 -3.75 -6.70 19.36
C VAL A 177 -4.62 -6.51 18.13
N ASN A 178 -5.41 -5.44 18.10
CA ASN A 178 -6.34 -5.13 17.01
C ASN A 178 -5.97 -3.83 16.30
N ARG A 179 -6.75 -3.42 15.30
CA ARG A 179 -6.59 -2.16 14.59
C ARG A 179 -7.74 -1.22 14.93
N PRO A 180 -7.50 0.10 15.07
CA PRO A 180 -8.58 1.08 15.25
C PRO A 180 -9.49 1.15 14.02
N ALA A 181 -10.55 1.93 14.13
CA ALA A 181 -11.51 2.16 13.06
C ALA A 181 -10.88 2.75 11.79
N GLY A 182 -11.48 2.49 10.63
CA GLY A 182 -11.10 3.06 9.33
C GLY A 182 -9.96 2.34 8.62
N LYS A 183 -9.48 1.21 9.13
CA LYS A 183 -8.35 0.48 8.53
C LYS A 183 -8.82 -0.62 7.56
N GLY A 184 -8.23 -0.68 6.37
CA GLY A 184 -8.57 -1.70 5.38
C GLY A 184 -8.21 -3.11 5.79
N SER A 185 -7.11 -3.30 6.55
CA SER A 185 -6.77 -4.60 7.12
C SER A 185 -7.86 -5.15 8.06
N ASN A 186 -8.60 -4.27 8.78
CA ASN A 186 -9.80 -4.68 9.51
C ASN A 186 -10.85 -5.28 8.57
N PHE A 187 -11.14 -4.59 7.44
CA PHE A 187 -12.13 -5.06 6.49
C PHE A 187 -11.82 -6.47 6.01
N VAL A 188 -10.59 -6.70 5.55
CA VAL A 188 -10.15 -8.01 5.03
C VAL A 188 -10.22 -9.10 6.12
N PHE A 189 -9.70 -8.79 7.30
CA PHE A 189 -9.66 -9.74 8.40
C PHE A 189 -11.07 -10.09 8.91
N THR A 190 -11.93 -9.09 9.09
CA THR A 190 -13.32 -9.31 9.52
C THR A 190 -14.18 -9.99 8.47
N ASP A 191 -13.91 -9.78 7.16
CA ASP A 191 -14.56 -10.52 6.09
C ASP A 191 -14.24 -12.03 6.18
N PHE A 192 -12.97 -12.37 6.35
CA PHE A 192 -12.56 -13.74 6.56
C PHE A 192 -13.21 -14.37 7.83
N LEU A 193 -13.12 -13.69 8.96
CA LEU A 193 -13.72 -14.19 10.21
C LEU A 193 -15.24 -14.33 10.12
N SER A 194 -15.93 -13.44 9.42
CA SER A 194 -17.37 -13.51 9.19
C SER A 194 -17.78 -14.64 8.25
N LYS A 195 -16.91 -15.02 7.31
CA LYS A 195 -17.15 -16.19 6.43
C LYS A 195 -16.96 -17.52 7.15
N THR A 196 -16.07 -17.56 8.13
CA THR A 196 -15.70 -18.78 8.84
C THR A 196 -16.40 -18.96 10.19
N SER A 197 -17.01 -17.90 10.75
CA SER A 197 -17.73 -17.94 12.03
C SER A 197 -19.04 -17.16 11.93
N SER A 198 -20.18 -17.87 12.03
CA SER A 198 -21.50 -17.25 12.09
C SER A 198 -21.67 -16.35 13.32
N LYS A 199 -21.03 -16.73 14.43
CA LYS A 199 -21.03 -15.95 15.65
C LYS A 199 -20.28 -14.62 15.50
N PHE A 200 -19.08 -14.64 14.90
CA PHE A 200 -18.35 -13.42 14.62
C PHE A 200 -19.15 -12.51 13.67
N ARG A 201 -19.76 -13.08 12.64
CA ARG A 201 -20.60 -12.37 11.69
C ARG A 201 -21.76 -11.64 12.38
N SER A 202 -22.40 -12.28 13.36
CA SER A 202 -23.55 -11.68 14.06
C SER A 202 -23.15 -10.63 15.10
N GLN A 203 -21.98 -10.78 15.74
CA GLN A 203 -21.55 -9.89 16.83
C GLN A 203 -20.71 -8.71 16.36
N VAL A 204 -19.87 -8.89 15.35
CA VAL A 204 -18.93 -7.88 14.84
C VAL A 204 -19.23 -7.54 13.38
N GLY A 205 -19.37 -8.57 12.53
CA GLY A 205 -19.62 -8.43 11.09
C GLY A 205 -18.39 -7.96 10.31
N VAL A 206 -18.60 -7.70 9.01
CA VAL A 206 -17.57 -7.20 8.07
C VAL A 206 -17.51 -5.68 8.16
N SER A 207 -16.35 -5.13 8.50
CA SER A 207 -16.22 -3.67 8.63
C SER A 207 -14.76 -3.21 8.60
N PRO A 208 -14.43 -2.07 7.99
CA PRO A 208 -13.16 -1.39 8.22
C PRO A 208 -13.09 -0.72 9.61
N SER A 209 -14.24 -0.61 10.29
CA SER A 209 -14.38 0.03 11.60
C SER A 209 -15.10 -0.91 12.60
N PRO A 210 -14.59 -2.13 12.83
CA PRO A 210 -15.26 -3.07 13.73
C PRO A 210 -15.20 -2.59 15.18
N LYS A 211 -16.23 -2.93 15.95
CA LYS A 211 -16.21 -2.79 17.39
C LYS A 211 -15.57 -4.03 18.00
N TRP A 212 -14.27 -4.02 18.14
CA TRP A 212 -13.52 -5.14 18.72
C TRP A 212 -13.93 -5.37 20.18
N PRO A 213 -14.37 -6.59 20.55
CA PRO A 213 -14.77 -6.88 21.94
C PRO A 213 -13.60 -6.86 22.93
N VAL A 214 -12.40 -7.22 22.42
CA VAL A 214 -11.19 -7.37 23.23
C VAL A 214 -9.97 -6.82 22.48
N GLY A 215 -8.88 -6.61 23.22
CA GLY A 215 -7.57 -6.28 22.67
C GLY A 215 -7.21 -4.81 22.81
N VAL A 216 -5.97 -4.51 22.44
CA VAL A 216 -5.40 -3.15 22.44
C VAL A 216 -5.13 -2.72 21.01
N PRO A 217 -5.40 -1.45 20.64
CA PRO A 217 -5.21 -1.00 19.26
C PRO A 217 -3.75 -0.76 18.93
N ALA A 218 -3.41 -0.99 17.64
CA ALA A 218 -2.18 -0.57 17.00
C ALA A 218 -2.50 0.29 15.77
N GLU A 219 -2.02 1.53 15.77
CA GLU A 219 -2.39 2.53 14.75
C GLU A 219 -1.85 2.22 13.36
N ARG A 220 -0.59 1.80 13.26
CA ARG A 220 0.10 1.48 12.02
C ARG A 220 0.43 -0.01 11.95
N SER A 221 0.71 -0.48 10.74
CA SER A 221 1.15 -1.86 10.52
C SER A 221 2.49 -2.16 11.22
N SER A 222 3.40 -1.18 11.23
CA SER A 222 4.65 -1.26 12.03
C SER A 222 4.36 -1.40 13.52
N ASP A 223 3.44 -0.60 14.06
CA ASP A 223 3.10 -0.64 15.50
C ASP A 223 2.45 -1.98 15.88
N MET A 224 1.67 -2.59 14.97
CA MET A 224 1.12 -3.94 15.13
C MET A 224 2.24 -4.98 15.21
N ALA A 225 3.15 -4.95 14.25
CA ALA A 225 4.29 -5.85 14.18
C ALA A 225 5.15 -5.74 15.45
N ASP A 226 5.48 -4.53 15.87
CA ASP A 226 6.30 -4.25 17.05
C ASP A 226 5.60 -4.68 18.34
N LYS A 227 4.29 -4.38 18.51
CA LYS A 227 3.53 -4.80 19.68
C LYS A 227 3.52 -6.31 19.84
N VAL A 228 3.20 -7.03 18.75
CA VAL A 228 3.17 -8.50 18.80
C VAL A 228 4.56 -9.05 19.07
N LYS A 229 5.57 -8.58 18.38
CA LYS A 229 6.95 -9.04 18.56
C LYS A 229 7.46 -8.89 19.99
N ASN A 230 7.08 -7.80 20.67
CA ASN A 230 7.60 -7.45 21.99
C ASN A 230 6.66 -7.85 23.15
N THR A 231 5.50 -8.47 22.87
CA THR A 231 4.53 -8.86 23.90
C THR A 231 4.37 -10.39 23.91
N PRO A 232 4.96 -11.11 24.86
CA PRO A 232 4.73 -12.55 25.03
C PRO A 232 3.25 -12.88 25.19
N GLY A 233 2.79 -13.92 24.48
CA GLY A 233 1.40 -14.36 24.48
C GLY A 233 0.48 -13.55 23.57
N SER A 234 0.99 -12.58 22.84
CA SER A 234 0.16 -11.76 21.94
C SER A 234 -0.16 -12.44 20.61
N ILE A 235 -1.30 -12.04 20.05
CA ILE A 235 -1.73 -12.30 18.68
C ILE A 235 -2.29 -11.03 18.07
N GLY A 236 -1.98 -10.79 16.81
CA GLY A 236 -2.51 -9.70 16.00
C GLY A 236 -2.57 -10.09 14.53
N PHE A 237 -2.78 -9.14 13.65
CA PHE A 237 -2.76 -9.36 12.21
C PHE A 237 -2.13 -8.19 11.48
N VAL A 238 -1.33 -8.51 10.46
CA VAL A 238 -0.57 -7.50 9.70
C VAL A 238 -0.42 -7.97 8.25
N GLU A 239 -0.06 -7.09 7.37
CA GLU A 239 0.24 -7.42 5.99
C GLU A 239 1.50 -8.30 5.91
N TYR A 240 1.51 -9.23 4.96
CA TYR A 240 2.54 -10.26 4.78
C TYR A 240 3.98 -9.69 4.81
N GLN A 241 4.22 -8.58 4.11
CA GLN A 241 5.55 -7.96 4.06
C GLN A 241 6.06 -7.48 5.43
N TYR A 242 5.18 -7.06 6.32
CA TYR A 242 5.58 -6.67 7.68
C TYR A 242 5.92 -7.88 8.54
N ALA A 243 5.18 -8.99 8.39
CA ALA A 243 5.49 -10.24 9.08
C ALA A 243 6.86 -10.78 8.66
N VAL A 244 7.16 -10.74 7.34
CA VAL A 244 8.45 -11.20 6.79
C VAL A 244 9.60 -10.27 7.20
N LYS A 245 9.48 -8.97 6.93
CA LYS A 245 10.53 -7.98 7.27
C LYS A 245 10.81 -7.95 8.79
N GLY A 246 9.77 -8.14 9.62
CA GLY A 246 9.88 -8.21 11.08
C GLY A 246 10.40 -9.53 11.63
N ASN A 247 10.50 -10.56 10.80
CA ASN A 247 10.77 -11.95 11.22
C ASN A 247 9.86 -12.39 12.38
N ILE A 248 8.52 -12.21 12.18
CA ILE A 248 7.51 -12.49 13.19
C ILE A 248 6.84 -13.83 12.86
N SER A 249 6.55 -14.63 13.88
CA SER A 249 5.88 -15.90 13.72
C SER A 249 4.47 -15.72 13.14
N GLN A 250 4.18 -16.47 12.08
CA GLN A 250 2.93 -16.46 11.35
C GLN A 250 2.13 -17.70 11.62
N VAL A 251 0.82 -17.56 11.77
CA VAL A 251 -0.12 -18.67 11.87
C VAL A 251 -0.31 -19.32 10.50
N ALA A 252 -0.29 -20.64 10.43
CA ALA A 252 -0.83 -21.38 9.31
C ALA A 252 -2.36 -21.48 9.47
N VAL A 253 -3.09 -20.91 8.51
CA VAL A 253 -4.55 -20.77 8.59
C VAL A 253 -5.23 -21.85 7.76
N LEU A 254 -6.26 -22.49 8.31
CA LEU A 254 -7.05 -23.50 7.62
C LEU A 254 -7.83 -22.86 6.47
N ASN A 255 -7.63 -23.35 5.25
CA ASN A 255 -8.36 -22.90 4.06
C ASN A 255 -9.57 -23.82 3.74
N PRO A 256 -10.43 -23.45 2.79
CA PRO A 256 -11.61 -24.24 2.39
C PRO A 256 -11.28 -25.63 1.85
N ALA A 257 -10.08 -25.86 1.35
CA ALA A 257 -9.61 -27.16 0.88
C ALA A 257 -9.17 -28.10 2.04
N GLY A 258 -9.27 -27.64 3.29
CA GLY A 258 -8.87 -28.44 4.46
C GLY A 258 -7.37 -28.43 4.74
N LYS A 259 -6.60 -27.55 4.12
CA LYS A 259 -5.15 -27.40 4.35
C LYS A 259 -4.84 -26.22 5.26
N PHE A 260 -3.84 -26.37 6.12
CA PHE A 260 -3.23 -25.26 6.83
C PHE A 260 -2.17 -24.60 5.94
N VAL A 261 -2.39 -23.33 5.60
CA VAL A 261 -1.57 -22.57 4.66
C VAL A 261 -0.96 -21.36 5.34
N LYS A 262 0.37 -21.20 5.25
CA LYS A 262 1.06 -19.97 5.62
C LYS A 262 1.01 -18.97 4.46
N ALA A 263 1.05 -17.70 4.81
CA ALA A 263 1.17 -16.68 3.80
C ALA A 263 2.53 -16.75 3.09
N SER A 264 2.49 -16.71 1.78
CA SER A 264 3.62 -16.49 0.87
C SER A 264 3.11 -15.74 -0.34
N ALA A 265 4.01 -15.11 -1.10
CA ALA A 265 3.62 -14.44 -2.35
C ALA A 265 2.87 -15.38 -3.30
N GLU A 266 3.30 -16.65 -3.38
CA GLU A 266 2.68 -17.69 -4.20
C GLU A 266 1.27 -18.05 -3.73
N ASN A 267 1.09 -18.30 -2.43
CA ASN A 267 -0.20 -18.70 -1.86
C ASN A 267 -1.22 -17.56 -1.87
N ILE A 268 -0.76 -16.32 -1.79
CA ILE A 268 -1.57 -15.11 -1.98
C ILE A 268 -2.02 -15.01 -3.45
N ALA A 269 -1.11 -15.20 -4.41
CA ALA A 269 -1.45 -15.19 -5.83
C ALA A 269 -2.40 -16.33 -6.19
N GLU A 270 -2.23 -17.52 -5.58
CA GLU A 270 -3.11 -18.67 -5.78
C GLU A 270 -4.56 -18.38 -5.39
N ALA A 271 -4.79 -17.65 -4.30
CA ALA A 271 -6.14 -17.25 -3.90
C ALA A 271 -6.87 -16.44 -4.99
N CYS A 272 -6.13 -15.63 -5.77
CA CYS A 272 -6.71 -14.91 -6.89
C CYS A 272 -6.96 -15.82 -8.11
N ARG A 273 -6.03 -16.72 -8.43
CA ARG A 273 -6.18 -17.69 -9.52
C ARG A 273 -7.34 -18.65 -9.31
N ALA A 274 -7.62 -19.00 -8.06
CA ALA A 274 -8.72 -19.90 -7.68
C ALA A 274 -10.11 -19.28 -7.82
N VAL A 275 -10.21 -17.97 -8.03
CA VAL A 275 -11.47 -17.27 -8.27
C VAL A 275 -11.72 -17.18 -9.78
N GLU A 276 -12.87 -17.69 -10.24
CA GLU A 276 -13.22 -17.73 -11.66
C GLU A 276 -13.35 -16.34 -12.30
N GLU A 277 -12.93 -16.20 -13.57
CA GLU A 277 -12.99 -14.94 -14.34
C GLU A 277 -14.35 -14.23 -14.37
N PRO A 278 -15.52 -14.91 -14.43
CA PRO A 278 -16.81 -14.21 -14.41
C PRO A 278 -17.02 -13.35 -13.18
N ARG A 279 -16.37 -13.66 -12.06
CA ARG A 279 -16.44 -12.88 -10.82
C ARG A 279 -15.61 -11.59 -10.88
N TRP A 280 -14.73 -11.46 -11.86
CA TRP A 280 -13.96 -10.22 -12.10
C TRP A 280 -14.72 -9.19 -12.94
N ASN A 281 -15.89 -9.54 -13.45
CA ASN A 281 -16.75 -8.61 -14.16
C ASN A 281 -17.19 -7.49 -13.21
N GLY A 282 -16.62 -6.29 -13.42
CA GLY A 282 -16.74 -5.15 -12.50
C GLY A 282 -15.76 -5.17 -11.32
N PHE A 283 -14.79 -6.11 -11.30
CA PHE A 283 -13.75 -6.23 -10.29
C PHE A 283 -14.25 -6.40 -8.84
N SER A 284 -15.43 -7.02 -8.64
CA SER A 284 -16.10 -7.12 -7.34
C SER A 284 -15.86 -8.45 -6.59
N ALA A 285 -14.83 -9.21 -6.95
CA ALA A 285 -14.57 -10.50 -6.32
C ALA A 285 -13.87 -10.34 -4.95
N SER A 286 -14.40 -10.99 -3.91
CA SER A 286 -13.69 -11.17 -2.65
C SER A 286 -12.78 -12.39 -2.73
N LEU A 287 -11.52 -12.24 -2.33
CA LEU A 287 -10.51 -13.29 -2.31
C LEU A 287 -10.36 -13.96 -0.93
N THR A 288 -11.03 -13.45 0.10
CA THR A 288 -11.00 -14.10 1.41
C THR A 288 -11.73 -15.43 1.33
N ASN A 289 -11.11 -16.45 1.91
CA ASN A 289 -11.61 -17.81 1.91
C ASN A 289 -11.79 -18.41 0.49
N ALA A 290 -10.88 -18.07 -0.44
CA ALA A 290 -10.86 -18.60 -1.80
C ALA A 290 -10.66 -20.12 -1.84
N PRO A 291 -11.27 -20.87 -2.81
CA PRO A 291 -11.37 -22.33 -2.78
C PRO A 291 -10.09 -23.08 -3.16
N GLY A 292 -9.03 -22.44 -3.61
CA GLY A 292 -7.80 -23.08 -4.07
C GLY A 292 -7.09 -23.90 -2.98
N ALA A 293 -6.53 -25.04 -3.37
CA ALA A 293 -5.89 -25.96 -2.43
C ALA A 293 -4.71 -25.34 -1.67
N ASP A 294 -3.95 -24.48 -2.30
CA ASP A 294 -2.81 -23.76 -1.70
C ASP A 294 -3.09 -22.26 -1.51
N SER A 295 -4.36 -21.85 -1.65
CA SER A 295 -4.78 -20.48 -1.43
C SER A 295 -4.59 -20.05 0.01
N PHE A 296 -3.90 -18.92 0.24
CA PHE A 296 -3.89 -18.30 1.56
C PHE A 296 -5.25 -17.63 1.82
N PRO A 297 -5.97 -18.04 2.89
CA PRO A 297 -7.39 -17.71 3.00
C PRO A 297 -7.70 -16.27 3.39
N ILE A 298 -6.70 -15.48 3.82
CA ILE A 298 -6.90 -14.07 4.19
C ILE A 298 -6.22 -13.17 3.16
N THR A 299 -6.63 -13.35 1.91
CA THR A 299 -6.11 -12.61 0.75
C THR A 299 -7.12 -11.56 0.30
N SER A 300 -6.63 -10.43 -0.18
CA SER A 300 -7.44 -9.37 -0.79
C SER A 300 -6.67 -8.63 -1.88
N PHE A 301 -7.38 -7.78 -2.60
CA PHE A 301 -6.74 -6.73 -3.39
C PHE A 301 -6.49 -5.50 -2.52
N THR A 302 -5.55 -4.66 -2.94
CA THR A 302 -5.66 -3.22 -2.71
C THR A 302 -6.34 -2.61 -3.92
N TRP A 303 -7.17 -1.63 -3.68
CA TRP A 303 -7.96 -0.94 -4.68
C TRP A 303 -7.48 0.50 -4.84
N ILE A 304 -7.55 1.02 -6.05
CA ILE A 304 -7.54 2.46 -6.31
C ILE A 304 -8.98 2.90 -6.61
N TYR A 305 -9.43 3.95 -5.92
CA TYR A 305 -10.75 4.55 -6.07
C TYR A 305 -10.61 5.83 -6.88
N LEU A 306 -11.39 5.97 -7.94
CA LEU A 306 -11.30 7.06 -8.90
C LEU A 306 -12.68 7.64 -9.13
N ARG A 307 -12.77 8.95 -9.35
CA ARG A 307 -14.02 9.57 -9.79
C ARG A 307 -14.30 9.23 -11.26
N THR A 308 -15.56 8.99 -11.58
CA THR A 308 -16.00 8.74 -12.96
C THR A 308 -15.94 10.00 -13.83
N LYS A 309 -15.88 11.18 -13.21
CA LYS A 309 -15.80 12.48 -13.89
C LYS A 309 -14.72 13.32 -13.26
N THR A 310 -13.88 13.92 -14.10
CA THR A 310 -12.94 14.98 -13.72
C THR A 310 -13.07 16.15 -14.68
N THR A 311 -12.93 17.36 -14.16
CA THR A 311 -13.02 18.60 -14.96
C THR A 311 -11.66 19.07 -15.46
N ASP A 312 -10.58 18.55 -14.89
CA ASP A 312 -9.20 18.90 -15.27
C ASP A 312 -8.64 17.82 -16.19
N SER A 313 -8.62 18.11 -17.48
CA SER A 313 -8.14 17.19 -18.50
C SER A 313 -6.65 16.85 -18.38
N ALA A 314 -5.82 17.79 -17.92
CA ALA A 314 -4.39 17.55 -17.74
C ALA A 314 -4.14 16.56 -16.59
N ARG A 315 -4.86 16.73 -15.47
CA ARG A 315 -4.82 15.77 -14.34
C ARG A 315 -5.39 14.42 -14.72
N ALA A 316 -6.47 14.39 -15.51
CA ALA A 316 -7.04 13.14 -16.00
C ALA A 316 -6.03 12.36 -16.86
N ALA A 317 -5.39 13.04 -17.82
CA ALA A 317 -4.36 12.44 -18.67
C ALA A 317 -3.18 11.92 -17.85
N ALA A 318 -2.69 12.72 -16.88
CA ALA A 318 -1.59 12.33 -15.99
C ALA A 318 -1.96 11.12 -15.12
N LEU A 319 -3.20 11.05 -14.64
CA LEU A 319 -3.69 9.91 -13.85
C LEU A 319 -3.77 8.63 -14.69
N VAL A 320 -4.26 8.71 -15.93
CA VAL A 320 -4.28 7.57 -16.86
C VAL A 320 -2.87 7.09 -17.20
N ASP A 321 -1.93 8.01 -17.40
CA ASP A 321 -0.52 7.66 -17.64
C ASP A 321 0.10 6.95 -16.42
N LEU A 322 -0.12 7.48 -15.21
CA LEU A 322 0.28 6.83 -13.97
C LEU A 322 -0.32 5.42 -13.83
N LEU A 323 -1.61 5.25 -14.09
CA LEU A 323 -2.28 3.95 -14.04
C LEU A 323 -1.70 2.97 -15.07
N ASN A 324 -1.45 3.42 -16.29
CA ASN A 324 -0.80 2.60 -17.31
C ASN A 324 0.57 2.11 -16.85
N TRP A 325 1.37 2.99 -16.25
CA TRP A 325 2.68 2.63 -15.70
C TRP A 325 2.55 1.66 -14.51
N ILE A 326 1.61 1.90 -13.58
CA ILE A 326 1.35 1.00 -12.44
C ILE A 326 1.04 -0.42 -12.93
N TYR A 327 0.21 -0.54 -13.99
CA TYR A 327 -0.19 -1.84 -14.55
C TYR A 327 0.79 -2.42 -15.58
N THR A 328 1.95 -1.81 -15.77
CA THR A 328 3.07 -2.33 -16.56
C THR A 328 4.32 -2.46 -15.70
N ASP A 329 5.18 -1.46 -15.72
CA ASP A 329 6.45 -1.45 -15.01
C ASP A 329 6.30 -1.41 -13.48
N GLY A 330 5.19 -0.85 -12.99
CA GLY A 330 4.89 -0.73 -11.57
C GLY A 330 4.74 -2.08 -10.85
N GLN A 331 4.25 -3.12 -11.54
CA GLN A 331 4.01 -4.44 -10.93
C GLN A 331 5.30 -5.10 -10.42
N GLN A 332 6.42 -4.97 -11.13
CA GLN A 332 7.69 -5.53 -10.68
C GLN A 332 8.15 -4.96 -9.33
N PHE A 333 7.86 -3.68 -9.06
CA PHE A 333 8.19 -3.06 -7.78
C PHE A 333 7.27 -3.55 -6.65
N ALA A 334 6.04 -3.96 -6.98
CA ALA A 334 5.14 -4.56 -6.01
C ALA A 334 5.73 -5.86 -5.44
N VAL A 335 6.25 -6.74 -6.30
CA VAL A 335 6.91 -7.97 -5.86
C VAL A 335 8.14 -7.69 -5.00
N GLN A 336 8.96 -6.71 -5.37
CA GLN A 336 10.13 -6.31 -4.58
C GLN A 336 9.77 -5.78 -3.19
N GLU A 337 8.62 -5.13 -3.05
CA GLU A 337 8.12 -4.63 -1.76
C GLU A 337 7.34 -5.68 -0.95
N GLY A 338 7.17 -6.91 -1.48
CA GLY A 338 6.51 -8.03 -0.79
C GLY A 338 5.00 -8.09 -0.98
N TYR A 339 4.49 -7.45 -2.02
CA TYR A 339 3.12 -7.64 -2.53
C TYR A 339 3.12 -8.72 -3.61
N SER A 340 1.94 -9.23 -3.97
CA SER A 340 1.81 -10.10 -5.12
C SER A 340 1.18 -9.33 -6.29
N GLU A 341 1.73 -9.54 -7.48
CA GLU A 341 1.22 -8.93 -8.70
C GLU A 341 -0.15 -9.49 -9.09
N LEU A 342 -0.90 -8.73 -9.88
CA LEU A 342 -2.16 -9.20 -10.43
C LEU A 342 -1.91 -10.30 -11.47
N PRO A 343 -2.74 -11.36 -11.53
CA PRO A 343 -2.66 -12.36 -12.59
C PRO A 343 -2.77 -11.72 -13.98
N PRO A 344 -2.10 -12.28 -15.01
CA PRO A 344 -2.01 -11.66 -16.35
C PRO A 344 -3.38 -11.34 -16.98
N GLN A 345 -4.38 -12.21 -16.81
CA GLN A 345 -5.74 -12.00 -17.33
C GLN A 345 -6.43 -10.81 -16.66
N LEU A 346 -6.34 -10.72 -15.32
CA LEU A 346 -6.89 -9.62 -14.55
C LEU A 346 -6.17 -8.31 -14.89
N LEU A 347 -4.84 -8.36 -14.99
CA LEU A 347 -4.01 -7.21 -15.37
C LEU A 347 -4.42 -6.65 -16.76
N ALA A 348 -4.67 -7.54 -17.74
CA ALA A 348 -5.15 -7.14 -19.05
C ALA A 348 -6.53 -6.46 -18.99
N ALA A 349 -7.46 -7.00 -18.19
CA ALA A 349 -8.81 -6.45 -18.00
C ALA A 349 -8.76 -5.06 -17.33
N VAL A 350 -7.95 -4.91 -16.28
CA VAL A 350 -7.80 -3.62 -15.57
C VAL A 350 -7.16 -2.56 -16.46
N ARG A 351 -6.13 -2.92 -17.24
CA ARG A 351 -5.49 -2.02 -18.22
C ARG A 351 -6.47 -1.52 -19.27
N LYS A 352 -7.33 -2.41 -19.78
CA LYS A 352 -8.39 -2.00 -20.70
C LYS A 352 -9.33 -0.98 -20.04
N LYS A 353 -9.77 -1.28 -18.81
CA LYS A 353 -10.67 -0.38 -18.07
C LYS A 353 -10.04 0.96 -17.73
N ALA A 354 -8.75 0.98 -17.39
CA ALA A 354 -8.03 2.23 -17.09
C ALA A 354 -7.95 3.17 -18.31
N LYS A 355 -7.87 2.62 -19.53
CA LYS A 355 -7.91 3.42 -20.78
C LYS A 355 -9.27 4.05 -21.05
N ASP A 356 -10.35 3.43 -20.60
CA ASP A 356 -11.72 3.94 -20.78
C ASP A 356 -12.03 5.16 -19.85
N LEU A 357 -11.06 5.59 -19.02
CA LEU A 357 -11.18 6.73 -18.12
C LEU A 357 -10.80 8.07 -18.78
N GLN A 358 -10.49 8.06 -20.07
CA GLN A 358 -10.14 9.24 -20.85
C GLN A 358 -11.34 10.10 -21.24
#